data_16628bed0801df4eaddc738ccfe7914d
#
_entry.id   16628bed0801df4eaddc738ccfe7914d
#
_cell.length_a   1.000
_cell.length_b   1.000
_cell.length_c   1.000
_cell.angle_alpha   90.00
_cell.angle_beta   90.00
_cell.angle_gamma   90.00
#
_symmetry.space_group_name_H-M   'P 1'
#
loop_
_entity.id
_entity.type
_entity.pdbx_description
1 polymer ?
#
loop_
_entity_poly.entity_id
_entity_poly.type
_entity_poly.pdbx_seq_one_letter_code
_entity_poly.pdbx_strand_id
1 'polypeptide(L)'
;GSTQCGLVSGKILEQGPEKIVGISISSREYDRAMNVMQTGIREYFEKHHLELPEHFAKELHLEMAYRQAGYGQYDDRIMHVIREEFCRNGLPLDPTYTGKAFWGMKEYIEEHHLEDCDVLFLHTGGTPLFYDCLPGGTL
;
A
#
# COMPACT_ATOMS: atom_id res chain seq x y z
N GLY A 1 -5.18 4.63 -2.52
CA GLY A 1 -6.04 4.45 -3.69
C GLY A 1 -7.17 3.45 -3.47
N SER A 2 -7.71 2.89 -4.54
CA SER A 2 -8.88 1.98 -4.50
C SER A 2 -8.69 0.76 -3.60
N THR A 3 -7.50 0.16 -3.57
CA THR A 3 -7.19 -0.96 -2.68
C THR A 3 -7.40 -0.60 -1.21
N GLN A 4 -6.87 0.53 -0.77
CA GLN A 4 -7.04 0.97 0.62
C GLN A 4 -8.49 1.33 0.93
N CYS A 5 -9.22 1.94 0.00
CA CYS A 5 -10.65 2.18 0.16
C CYS A 5 -11.41 0.87 0.42
N GLY A 6 -11.15 -0.16 -0.39
CA GLY A 6 -11.79 -1.47 -0.23
C GLY A 6 -11.46 -2.12 1.11
N LEU A 7 -10.18 -2.11 1.51
CA LEU A 7 -9.76 -2.69 2.79
C LEU A 7 -10.37 -1.96 3.98
N VAL A 8 -10.39 -0.62 3.97
CA VAL A 8 -11.00 0.18 5.05
C VAL A 8 -12.52 0.00 5.08
N SER A 9 -13.18 -0.07 3.91
CA SER A 9 -14.60 -0.41 3.85
C SER A 9 -14.89 -1.78 4.46
N GLY A 10 -14.08 -2.79 4.12
CA GLY A 10 -14.19 -4.13 4.70
C GLY A 10 -13.96 -4.14 6.22
N LYS A 11 -12.95 -3.41 6.69
CA LYS A 11 -12.70 -3.26 8.14
C LYS A 11 -13.92 -2.68 8.88
N ILE A 12 -14.55 -1.64 8.31
CA ILE A 12 -15.72 -1.01 8.91
C ILE A 12 -16.90 -1.99 9.00
N LEU A 13 -17.09 -2.81 7.97
CA LEU A 13 -18.21 -3.76 7.90
C LEU A 13 -17.99 -5.02 8.75
N GLU A 14 -16.77 -5.54 8.80
CA GLU A 14 -16.47 -6.87 9.33
C GLU A 14 -15.57 -6.86 10.58
N GLN A 15 -15.34 -5.70 11.18
CA GLN A 15 -14.44 -5.57 12.33
C GLN A 15 -13.05 -6.19 12.07
N GLY A 16 -12.43 -5.78 10.96
CA GLY A 16 -11.14 -6.30 10.48
C GLY A 16 -9.93 -5.94 11.35
N PRO A 17 -8.72 -5.89 10.78
CA PRO A 17 -7.49 -5.68 11.55
C PRO A 17 -7.51 -4.35 12.29
N GLU A 18 -6.76 -4.26 13.38
CA GLU A 18 -6.69 -3.05 14.22
C GLU A 18 -6.34 -1.80 13.39
N LYS A 19 -5.38 -1.92 12.49
CA LYS A 19 -4.92 -0.81 11.65
C LYS A 19 -4.64 -1.25 10.22
N ILE A 20 -5.04 -0.41 9.24
CA ILE A 20 -4.71 -0.60 7.83
C ILE A 20 -3.87 0.60 7.38
N VAL A 21 -2.58 0.38 7.13
CA VAL A 21 -1.66 1.42 6.68
C VAL A 21 -1.47 1.32 5.17
N GLY A 22 -1.76 2.40 4.46
CA GLY A 22 -1.48 2.51 3.04
C GLY A 22 -0.17 3.24 2.80
N ILE A 23 0.72 2.65 2.03
CA ILE A 23 1.94 3.32 1.57
C ILE A 23 1.64 4.04 0.25
N SER A 24 1.83 5.37 0.22
CA SER A 24 1.65 6.14 -1.01
C SER A 24 2.76 5.83 -2.01
N ILE A 25 2.38 5.61 -3.27
CA ILE A 25 3.33 5.36 -4.37
C ILE A 25 3.32 6.50 -5.41
N SER A 26 2.50 7.52 -5.19
CA SER A 26 2.29 8.61 -6.15
C SER A 26 2.76 9.96 -5.62
N SER A 27 2.96 10.92 -6.52
CA SER A 27 3.27 12.32 -6.19
C SER A 27 2.06 13.14 -5.74
N ARG A 28 0.86 12.52 -5.63
CA ARG A 28 -0.36 13.22 -5.20
C ARG A 28 -0.19 13.76 -3.79
N GLU A 29 -0.62 15.01 -3.57
CA GLU A 29 -0.61 15.61 -2.24
C GLU A 29 -1.54 14.88 -1.26
N TYR A 30 -1.18 14.90 0.03
CA TYR A 30 -1.87 14.15 1.09
C TYR A 30 -3.37 14.45 1.13
N ASP A 31 -3.75 15.72 1.22
CA ASP A 31 -5.17 16.12 1.34
C ASP A 31 -6.00 15.66 0.12
N ARG A 32 -5.40 15.77 -1.07
CA ARG A 32 -6.04 15.28 -2.29
C ARG A 32 -6.18 13.77 -2.30
N ALA A 33 -5.18 13.04 -1.81
CA ALA A 33 -5.24 11.59 -1.70
C ALA A 33 -6.31 11.15 -0.71
N MET A 34 -6.35 11.78 0.48
CA MET A 34 -7.33 11.52 1.52
C MET A 34 -8.76 11.83 1.03
N ASN A 35 -8.97 12.96 0.37
CA ASN A 35 -10.28 13.32 -0.17
C ASN A 35 -10.80 12.31 -1.20
N VAL A 36 -9.93 11.84 -2.11
CA VAL A 36 -10.29 10.80 -3.09
C VAL A 36 -10.70 9.51 -2.40
N MET A 37 -9.98 9.09 -1.36
CA MET A 37 -10.31 7.87 -0.63
C MET A 37 -11.60 8.00 0.18
N GLN A 38 -11.78 9.11 0.86
CA GLN A 38 -13.03 9.37 1.61
C GLN A 38 -14.24 9.42 0.69
N THR A 39 -14.12 10.08 -0.47
CA THR A 39 -15.18 10.11 -1.48
C THR A 39 -15.52 8.70 -1.97
N GLY A 40 -14.51 7.91 -2.33
CA GLY A 40 -14.73 6.54 -2.81
C GLY A 40 -15.40 5.63 -1.77
N ILE A 41 -15.07 5.78 -0.47
CA ILE A 41 -15.73 5.04 0.61
C ILE A 41 -17.20 5.49 0.75
N ARG A 42 -17.47 6.80 0.76
CA ARG A 42 -18.85 7.32 0.83
C ARG A 42 -19.72 6.81 -0.32
N GLU A 43 -19.22 6.92 -1.55
CA GLU A 43 -19.92 6.45 -2.74
C GLU A 43 -20.21 4.94 -2.68
N TYR A 44 -19.26 4.14 -2.17
CA TYR A 44 -19.47 2.71 -1.98
C TYR A 44 -20.61 2.42 -1.00
N PHE A 45 -20.57 3.03 0.19
CA PHE A 45 -21.58 2.82 1.23
C PHE A 45 -22.97 3.31 0.78
N GLU A 46 -23.05 4.47 0.15
CA GLU A 46 -24.29 5.02 -0.42
C GLU A 46 -24.87 4.09 -1.49
N LYS A 47 -24.06 3.66 -2.45
CA LYS A 47 -24.48 2.78 -3.54
C LYS A 47 -25.03 1.44 -3.05
N HIS A 48 -24.50 0.94 -1.95
CA HIS A 48 -24.91 -0.34 -1.37
C HIS A 48 -25.92 -0.20 -0.23
N HIS A 49 -26.42 1.01 0.03
CA HIS A 49 -27.37 1.31 1.11
C HIS A 49 -26.88 0.84 2.48
N LEU A 50 -25.58 1.00 2.74
CA LEU A 50 -24.92 0.64 3.99
C LEU A 50 -24.75 1.87 4.88
N GLU A 51 -24.80 1.66 6.19
CA GLU A 51 -24.54 2.72 7.16
C GLU A 51 -23.04 2.99 7.27
N LEU A 52 -22.63 4.24 7.06
CA LEU A 52 -21.24 4.69 7.20
C LEU A 52 -21.07 5.44 8.52
N PRO A 53 -20.18 4.98 9.43
CA PRO A 53 -19.90 5.69 10.67
C PRO A 53 -19.43 7.14 10.44
N GLU A 54 -19.89 8.07 11.25
CA GLU A 54 -19.56 9.50 11.13
C GLU A 54 -18.05 9.76 11.09
N HIS A 55 -17.28 9.00 11.87
CA HIS A 55 -15.84 9.18 12.01
C HIS A 55 -14.99 8.21 11.20
N PHE A 56 -15.56 7.58 10.16
CA PHE A 56 -14.86 6.58 9.33
C PHE A 56 -13.49 7.06 8.79
N ALA A 57 -13.32 8.36 8.58
CA ALA A 57 -12.07 8.93 8.07
C ALA A 57 -10.87 8.67 9.00
N LYS A 58 -11.10 8.39 10.29
CA LYS A 58 -10.05 8.03 11.25
C LYS A 58 -9.41 6.66 10.95
N GLU A 59 -10.10 5.82 10.20
CA GLU A 59 -9.61 4.50 9.78
C GLU A 59 -8.63 4.58 8.58
N LEU A 60 -8.52 5.75 7.94
CA LEU A 60 -7.62 5.98 6.82
C LEU A 60 -6.25 6.42 7.33
N HIS A 61 -5.27 5.52 7.27
CA HIS A 61 -3.87 5.82 7.57
C HIS A 61 -3.06 5.74 6.27
N LEU A 62 -2.56 6.87 5.81
CA LEU A 62 -1.78 6.98 4.58
C LEU A 62 -0.39 7.54 4.88
N GLU A 63 0.63 6.74 4.61
CA GLU A 63 2.02 7.14 4.75
C GLU A 63 2.57 7.71 3.44
N MET A 64 3.15 8.89 3.53
CA MET A 64 3.69 9.63 2.39
C MET A 64 5.23 9.60 2.34
N ALA A 65 5.89 9.26 3.44
CA ALA A 65 7.35 9.31 3.57
C ALA A 65 8.04 8.37 2.58
N TYR A 66 7.42 7.23 2.27
CA TYR A 66 8.02 6.15 1.48
C TYR A 66 7.72 6.23 -0.02
N ARG A 67 7.06 7.28 -0.50
CA ARG A 67 6.65 7.42 -1.92
C ARG A 67 7.80 7.62 -2.90
N GLN A 68 9.02 7.88 -2.39
CA GLN A 68 10.17 8.28 -3.22
C GLN A 68 9.86 9.55 -4.04
N ALA A 69 10.39 9.66 -5.25
CA ALA A 69 10.09 10.74 -6.18
C ALA A 69 8.69 10.65 -6.84
N GLY A 70 7.90 9.61 -6.51
CA GLY A 70 6.54 9.43 -7.01
C GLY A 70 6.33 8.19 -7.87
N TYR A 71 5.27 8.20 -8.67
CA TYR A 71 4.86 7.08 -9.49
C TYR A 71 5.94 6.66 -10.50
N GLY A 72 6.24 5.37 -10.56
CA GLY A 72 7.25 4.80 -11.46
C GLY A 72 8.70 5.18 -11.14
N GLN A 73 8.93 6.01 -10.13
CA GLN A 73 10.30 6.40 -9.70
C GLN A 73 10.72 5.52 -8.51
N TYR A 74 11.89 4.92 -8.60
CA TYR A 74 12.46 4.06 -7.56
C TYR A 74 13.99 4.19 -7.57
N ASP A 75 14.61 3.82 -6.47
CA ASP A 75 16.05 3.86 -6.28
C ASP A 75 16.63 2.46 -5.97
N ASP A 76 17.93 2.42 -5.71
CA ASP A 76 18.64 1.18 -5.43
C ASP A 76 18.12 0.45 -4.17
N ARG A 77 17.54 1.16 -3.20
CA ARG A 77 16.94 0.56 -1.99
C ARG A 77 15.75 -0.31 -2.35
N ILE A 78 14.87 0.20 -3.21
CA ILE A 78 13.72 -0.55 -3.71
C ILE A 78 14.17 -1.78 -4.50
N MET A 79 15.16 -1.61 -5.40
CA MET A 79 15.72 -2.72 -6.18
C MET A 79 16.40 -3.75 -5.32
N HIS A 80 17.07 -3.34 -4.24
CA HIS A 80 17.66 -4.25 -3.27
C HIS A 80 16.61 -5.12 -2.59
N VAL A 81 15.55 -4.51 -2.07
CA VAL A 81 14.44 -5.22 -1.43
C VAL A 81 13.77 -6.21 -2.40
N ILE A 82 13.50 -5.80 -3.64
CA ILE A 82 12.90 -6.67 -4.66
C ILE A 82 13.78 -7.92 -4.89
N ARG A 83 15.08 -7.75 -5.06
CA ARG A 83 16.02 -8.87 -5.27
C ARG A 83 16.14 -9.76 -4.05
N GLU A 84 16.26 -9.16 -2.87
CA GLU A 84 16.38 -9.89 -1.60
C GLU A 84 15.15 -10.78 -1.37
N GLU A 85 13.95 -10.21 -1.50
CA GLU A 85 12.70 -10.93 -1.27
C GLU A 85 12.45 -12.03 -2.30
N PHE A 86 12.80 -11.77 -3.56
CA PHE A 86 12.72 -12.80 -4.58
C PHE A 86 13.70 -13.95 -4.33
N CYS A 87 14.96 -13.63 -4.00
CA CYS A 87 15.99 -14.66 -3.76
C CYS A 87 15.73 -15.48 -2.49
N ARG A 88 15.19 -14.86 -1.42
CA ARG A 88 14.97 -15.53 -0.14
C ARG A 88 13.61 -16.22 -0.04
N ASN A 89 12.59 -15.57 -0.56
CA ASN A 89 11.20 -15.95 -0.33
C ASN A 89 10.42 -16.30 -1.60
N GLY A 90 11.03 -16.13 -2.79
CA GLY A 90 10.34 -16.31 -4.07
C GLY A 90 9.23 -15.29 -4.30
N LEU A 91 9.27 -14.12 -3.64
CA LEU A 91 8.25 -13.10 -3.70
C LEU A 91 8.55 -12.08 -4.82
N PRO A 92 7.80 -12.08 -5.93
CA PRO A 92 8.03 -11.20 -7.07
C PRO A 92 7.40 -9.82 -6.83
N LEU A 93 8.14 -8.87 -6.28
CA LEU A 93 7.72 -7.49 -6.07
C LEU A 93 8.08 -6.62 -7.28
N ASP A 94 7.19 -5.72 -7.69
CA ASP A 94 7.44 -4.75 -8.75
C ASP A 94 8.00 -3.42 -8.20
N PRO A 95 8.76 -2.65 -8.99
CA PRO A 95 9.40 -1.43 -8.49
C PRO A 95 8.43 -0.23 -8.33
N THR A 96 7.25 -0.28 -8.96
CA THR A 96 6.29 0.83 -8.92
C THR A 96 5.36 0.77 -7.71
N TYR A 97 4.80 -0.40 -7.42
CA TYR A 97 3.78 -0.61 -6.40
C TYR A 97 4.29 -1.40 -5.21
N THR A 98 4.44 -2.71 -5.41
CA THR A 98 4.64 -3.65 -4.30
C THR A 98 6.03 -3.57 -3.68
N GLY A 99 7.07 -3.30 -4.44
CA GLY A 99 8.42 -3.09 -3.91
C GLY A 99 8.51 -1.85 -3.01
N LYS A 100 7.91 -0.73 -3.42
CA LYS A 100 7.82 0.46 -2.57
C LYS A 100 6.99 0.21 -1.31
N ALA A 101 5.84 -0.44 -1.47
CA ALA A 101 4.97 -0.74 -0.34
C ALA A 101 5.65 -1.68 0.66
N PHE A 102 6.39 -2.68 0.17
CA PHE A 102 7.11 -3.62 1.02
C PHE A 102 8.30 -2.95 1.73
N TRP A 103 9.09 -2.16 1.00
CA TRP A 103 10.15 -1.36 1.61
C TRP A 103 9.56 -0.41 2.66
N GLY A 104 8.52 0.35 2.31
CA GLY A 104 7.86 1.26 3.24
C GLY A 104 7.25 0.57 4.46
N MET A 105 6.76 -0.67 4.32
CA MET A 105 6.33 -1.49 5.45
C MET A 105 7.48 -1.81 6.40
N LYS A 106 8.66 -2.21 5.88
CA LYS A 106 9.85 -2.50 6.70
C LYS A 106 10.29 -1.26 7.50
N GLU A 107 10.42 -0.12 6.83
CA GLU A 107 10.78 1.16 7.47
C GLU A 107 9.71 1.58 8.52
N TYR A 108 8.43 1.43 8.19
CA TYR A 108 7.32 1.76 9.10
C TYR A 108 7.34 0.90 10.37
N ILE A 109 7.60 -0.41 10.25
CA ILE A 109 7.71 -1.32 11.39
C ILE A 109 8.84 -0.86 12.31
N GLU A 110 10.02 -0.56 11.76
CA GLU A 110 11.19 -0.11 12.51
C GLU A 110 10.94 1.26 13.18
N GLU A 111 10.44 2.26 12.44
CA GLU A 111 10.20 3.61 12.95
C GLU A 111 9.13 3.65 14.06
N HIS A 112 8.16 2.72 14.03
CA HIS A 112 7.07 2.69 15.00
C HIS A 112 7.22 1.58 16.06
N HIS A 113 8.35 0.88 16.07
CA HIS A 113 8.65 -0.19 17.04
C HIS A 113 7.57 -1.28 17.08
N LEU A 114 7.21 -1.79 15.88
CA LEU A 114 6.15 -2.79 15.70
C LEU A 114 6.71 -4.21 15.48
N GLU A 115 7.94 -4.50 15.90
CA GLU A 115 8.61 -5.78 15.70
C GLU A 115 7.89 -6.94 16.41
N ASP A 116 7.17 -6.64 17.49
CA ASP A 116 6.39 -7.61 18.27
C ASP A 116 4.92 -7.68 17.83
N CYS A 117 4.54 -7.02 16.73
CA CYS A 117 3.18 -7.02 16.21
C CYS A 117 3.00 -8.02 15.06
N ASP A 118 1.80 -8.57 14.92
CA ASP A 118 1.41 -9.32 13.72
C ASP A 118 1.17 -8.36 12.56
N VAL A 119 2.02 -8.41 11.52
CA VAL A 119 1.94 -7.56 10.35
C VAL A 119 1.65 -8.39 9.10
N LEU A 120 0.56 -8.07 8.41
CA LEU A 120 0.20 -8.67 7.13
C LEU A 120 0.52 -7.73 5.98
N PHE A 121 1.38 -8.15 5.08
CA PHE A 121 1.59 -7.48 3.80
C PHE A 121 0.58 -7.97 2.76
N LEU A 122 -0.25 -7.08 2.22
CA LEU A 122 -1.14 -7.40 1.14
C LEU A 122 -0.44 -7.17 -0.21
N HIS A 123 -0.04 -8.27 -0.88
CA HIS A 123 0.53 -8.23 -2.23
C HIS A 123 -0.57 -7.95 -3.26
N THR A 124 -0.61 -6.74 -3.81
CA THR A 124 -1.70 -6.24 -4.66
C THR A 124 -1.52 -6.51 -6.17
N GLY A 125 -0.52 -7.30 -6.55
CA GLY A 125 -0.21 -7.62 -7.94
C GLY A 125 1.09 -6.97 -8.42
N GLY A 126 1.16 -6.61 -9.72
CA GLY A 126 2.37 -6.01 -10.32
C GLY A 126 3.41 -7.01 -10.81
N THR A 127 3.14 -8.31 -10.73
CA THR A 127 4.06 -9.37 -11.17
C THR A 127 4.62 -9.20 -12.60
N PRO A 128 3.86 -8.75 -13.61
CA PRO A 128 4.43 -8.48 -14.93
C PRO A 128 5.57 -7.45 -14.89
N LEU A 129 5.44 -6.39 -14.07
CA LEU A 129 6.46 -5.35 -13.93
C LEU A 129 7.72 -5.85 -13.20
N PHE A 130 7.61 -6.91 -12.41
CA PHE A 130 8.76 -7.56 -11.79
C PHE A 130 9.70 -8.15 -12.86
N TYR A 131 9.16 -8.78 -13.89
CA TYR A 131 9.98 -9.36 -14.97
C TYR A 131 10.74 -8.29 -15.78
N ASP A 132 10.18 -7.07 -15.90
CA ASP A 132 10.83 -5.96 -16.59
C ASP A 132 12.08 -5.44 -15.84
N CYS A 133 12.19 -5.68 -14.53
CA CYS A 133 13.35 -5.26 -13.74
C CYS A 133 14.40 -6.35 -13.51
N LEU A 134 14.26 -7.53 -14.10
CA LEU A 134 15.28 -8.57 -14.05
C LEU A 134 16.43 -8.26 -15.03
N PRO A 135 17.71 -8.55 -14.66
CA PRO A 135 18.83 -8.42 -15.58
C PRO A 135 18.63 -9.32 -16.80
N GLY A 136 18.55 -8.72 -17.99
CA GLY A 136 18.32 -9.44 -19.23
C GLY A 136 16.85 -9.54 -19.68
N GLY A 137 15.96 -8.81 -19.05
CA GLY A 137 14.53 -8.73 -19.41
C GLY A 137 14.21 -8.00 -20.72
N THR A 138 14.83 -8.42 -21.80
CA THR A 138 14.30 -8.30 -23.15
C THR A 138 13.88 -9.70 -23.57
N LEU A 139 12.59 -10.00 -23.43
CA LEU A 139 11.97 -11.06 -24.18
C LEU A 139 11.89 -10.67 -25.65
#